data_985d7a0844e91e0af9fb2ca1a15e1696
#
_entry.id   985d7a0844e91e0af9fb2ca1a15e1696
#
_cell.length_a   1.000
_cell.length_b   1.000
_cell.length_c   1.000
_cell.angle_alpha   90.00
_cell.angle_beta   90.00
_cell.angle_gamma   90.00
#
_symmetry.space_group_name_H-M   'P 1'
#
loop_
_entity.id
_entity.type
_entity.pdbx_description
1 polymer ?
#
loop_
_entity_poly.entity_id
_entity_poly.type
_entity_poly.pdbx_seq_one_letter_code
_entity_poly.pdbx_strand_id
1 'polypeptide(L)'
;VAKNPASKRPPAKRPPAKASTGRPAGLFTWLAVGLVVLVVAALVIIKVTSGPSGSTGSSAFQATDPTTVSELTTIPASVFNTVSVISPVAPVTPPQAISGQPALTETVNGKTLPEVFYFGAEYCPFCAAQRWPTIIALSRFGTWSGLGNMASSSSDIDPSTPTFTFVKAKFTSPYVAFKSIEFESNVFDAATNSYTKLQTPTKTQLALFTKYDTSTYIKGLPSSDNGSIPFMSIGNKFVVSGSSYTPATLAGLSRTTIAQGLNTTTSPITAAIIASANYLTATICTLTNDQPSSVCASPAVVAAKKIMKI
;
A
#
# COMPACT_ATOMS: atom_id res chain seq x y z
N VAL A 1 30.18 -50.09 63.00
CA VAL A 1 29.07 -49.40 62.43
C VAL A 1 29.09 -49.65 60.94
N ALA A 2 28.14 -50.38 60.41
CA ALA A 2 28.15 -51.07 59.13
C ALA A 2 27.77 -50.18 57.95
N LYS A 3 28.56 -50.28 56.86
CA LYS A 3 28.23 -49.80 55.53
C LYS A 3 27.41 -50.87 54.77
N ASN A 4 26.27 -50.46 54.22
CA ASN A 4 25.47 -51.29 53.34
C ASN A 4 25.81 -51.01 51.87
N PRO A 5 26.00 -52.02 51.01
CA PRO A 5 26.39 -51.78 49.60
C PRO A 5 25.20 -51.60 48.69
N ALA A 6 25.34 -50.67 47.76
CA ALA A 6 24.37 -50.31 46.73
C ALA A 6 24.18 -51.42 45.69
N SER A 7 22.95 -51.90 45.55
CA SER A 7 22.51 -52.83 44.49
C SER A 7 22.41 -52.08 43.14
N LYS A 8 23.21 -52.56 42.15
CA LYS A 8 23.12 -52.09 40.74
C LYS A 8 21.94 -52.80 40.04
N ARG A 9 20.92 -52.05 39.61
CA ARG A 9 19.91 -52.55 38.69
C ARG A 9 20.44 -52.48 37.24
N PRO A 10 20.17 -53.51 36.41
CA PRO A 10 20.54 -53.48 34.99
C PRO A 10 19.62 -52.53 34.19
N PRO A 11 20.09 -51.94 33.05
CA PRO A 11 19.31 -51.00 32.29
C PRO A 11 18.17 -51.65 31.52
N ALA A 12 16.98 -51.07 31.60
CA ALA A 12 15.79 -51.50 30.87
C ALA A 12 15.96 -51.27 29.35
N LYS A 13 15.70 -52.35 28.57
CA LYS A 13 15.66 -52.28 27.09
C LYS A 13 14.52 -51.37 26.64
N ARG A 14 14.85 -50.34 25.84
CA ARG A 14 13.86 -49.50 25.12
C ARG A 14 13.14 -50.34 24.05
N PRO A 15 11.82 -50.21 23.89
CA PRO A 15 11.12 -50.81 22.77
C PRO A 15 11.48 -50.06 21.47
N PRO A 16 11.41 -50.71 20.29
CA PRO A 16 11.74 -50.10 19.02
C PRO A 16 10.71 -49.03 18.65
N ALA A 17 11.20 -47.86 18.22
CA ALA A 17 10.39 -46.76 17.72
C ALA A 17 9.64 -47.22 16.45
N LYS A 18 8.31 -47.06 16.45
CA LYS A 18 7.48 -47.19 15.23
C LYS A 18 7.91 -46.13 14.24
N ALA A 19 8.32 -46.55 13.04
CA ALA A 19 8.55 -45.70 11.91
C ALA A 19 7.22 -44.97 11.54
N SER A 20 7.16 -43.67 11.71
CA SER A 20 6.09 -42.86 11.16
C SER A 20 6.37 -42.67 9.67
N THR A 21 5.50 -43.18 8.83
CA THR A 21 5.46 -42.83 7.39
C THR A 21 5.04 -41.39 7.25
N GLY A 22 6.03 -40.50 7.36
CA GLY A 22 5.85 -39.07 7.05
C GLY A 22 5.63 -38.90 5.57
N ARG A 23 4.46 -38.38 5.19
CA ARG A 23 4.21 -37.86 3.84
C ARG A 23 5.26 -36.80 3.55
N PRO A 24 5.84 -36.72 2.35
CA PRO A 24 6.85 -35.75 2.01
C PRO A 24 6.22 -34.34 1.91
N ALA A 25 6.27 -33.60 3.01
CA ALA A 25 5.86 -32.18 3.05
C ALA A 25 6.67 -31.29 2.08
N GLY A 26 7.80 -31.81 1.56
CA GLY A 26 8.63 -31.07 0.61
C GLY A 26 8.07 -30.98 -0.80
N LEU A 27 7.17 -31.87 -1.22
CA LEU A 27 6.67 -31.85 -2.61
C LEU A 27 5.74 -30.63 -2.89
N PHE A 28 4.91 -30.26 -1.92
CA PHE A 28 4.02 -29.10 -2.05
C PHE A 28 4.79 -27.78 -1.98
N THR A 29 5.87 -27.71 -1.22
CA THR A 29 6.72 -26.51 -1.16
C THR A 29 7.44 -26.27 -2.49
N TRP A 30 7.96 -27.32 -3.12
CA TRP A 30 8.61 -27.25 -4.43
C TRP A 30 7.63 -26.94 -5.57
N LEU A 31 6.38 -27.42 -5.48
CA LEU A 31 5.34 -27.06 -6.44
C LEU A 31 4.92 -25.59 -6.33
N ALA A 32 4.81 -25.05 -5.11
CA ALA A 32 4.52 -23.64 -4.91
C ALA A 32 5.65 -22.73 -5.41
N VAL A 33 6.90 -23.10 -5.13
CA VAL A 33 8.09 -22.36 -5.64
C VAL A 33 8.16 -22.48 -7.16
N GLY A 34 7.91 -23.65 -7.74
CA GLY A 34 7.89 -23.88 -9.18
C GLY A 34 6.82 -23.04 -9.89
N LEU A 35 5.62 -22.88 -9.28
CA LEU A 35 4.55 -22.06 -9.84
C LEU A 35 4.94 -20.56 -9.83
N VAL A 36 5.53 -20.08 -8.74
CA VAL A 36 6.03 -18.70 -8.65
C VAL A 36 7.11 -18.43 -9.70
N VAL A 37 8.06 -19.36 -9.87
CA VAL A 37 9.11 -19.24 -10.89
C VAL A 37 8.53 -19.27 -12.31
N LEU A 38 7.51 -20.07 -12.58
CA LEU A 38 6.83 -20.09 -13.89
C LEU A 38 6.06 -18.80 -14.16
N VAL A 39 5.38 -18.25 -13.15
CA VAL A 39 4.68 -16.96 -13.28
C VAL A 39 5.68 -15.83 -13.50
N VAL A 40 6.79 -15.81 -12.77
CA VAL A 40 7.86 -14.82 -12.97
C VAL A 40 8.52 -15.01 -14.34
N ALA A 41 8.78 -16.23 -14.79
CA ALA A 41 9.33 -16.51 -16.11
C ALA A 41 8.37 -16.11 -17.23
N ALA A 42 7.06 -16.36 -17.09
CA ALA A 42 6.04 -15.89 -18.04
C ALA A 42 5.97 -14.37 -18.12
N LEU A 43 6.07 -13.67 -16.98
CA LEU A 43 6.11 -12.20 -16.92
C LEU A 43 7.39 -11.64 -17.54
N VAL A 44 8.54 -12.32 -17.36
CA VAL A 44 9.82 -11.95 -17.99
C VAL A 44 9.76 -12.16 -19.51
N ILE A 45 9.13 -13.23 -19.99
CA ILE A 45 8.98 -13.51 -21.43
C ILE A 45 8.08 -12.45 -22.09
N ILE A 46 6.98 -12.04 -21.42
CA ILE A 46 6.13 -10.95 -21.90
C ILE A 46 6.93 -9.64 -21.98
N LYS A 47 7.87 -9.40 -21.06
CA LYS A 47 8.74 -8.21 -21.08
C LYS A 47 9.75 -8.21 -22.24
N VAL A 48 10.23 -9.37 -22.66
CA VAL A 48 11.21 -9.48 -23.76
C VAL A 48 10.56 -9.28 -25.13
N THR A 49 9.25 -9.60 -25.25
CA THR A 49 8.49 -9.40 -26.50
C THR A 49 7.79 -8.04 -26.58
N SER A 50 7.54 -7.40 -25.43
CA SER A 50 7.09 -6.00 -25.34
C SER A 50 8.33 -5.17 -25.11
N GLY A 51 8.85 -4.47 -26.12
CA GLY A 51 10.03 -3.65 -26.01
C GLY A 51 9.99 -2.70 -24.81
N PRO A 52 11.13 -2.20 -24.32
CA PRO A 52 11.18 -1.36 -23.15
C PRO A 52 10.41 -0.07 -23.43
N SER A 53 9.20 0.05 -22.92
CA SER A 53 8.60 1.36 -22.67
C SER A 53 9.40 1.99 -21.53
N GLY A 54 10.65 2.31 -21.82
CA GLY A 54 11.47 3.17 -21.00
C GLY A 54 10.75 4.51 -20.96
N SER A 55 10.11 4.82 -19.85
CA SER A 55 9.73 6.17 -19.50
C SER A 55 11.04 6.95 -19.31
N THR A 56 11.64 7.41 -20.40
CA THR A 56 12.56 8.55 -20.37
C THR A 56 11.81 9.66 -19.68
N GLY A 57 12.37 10.19 -18.58
CA GLY A 57 11.77 11.23 -17.76
C GLY A 57 11.22 12.36 -18.61
N SER A 58 9.94 12.30 -18.91
CA SER A 58 9.23 13.39 -19.57
C SER A 58 8.68 14.27 -18.45
N SER A 59 9.20 15.48 -18.35
CA SER A 59 8.62 16.54 -17.52
C SER A 59 7.21 16.95 -17.95
N ALA A 60 6.68 16.40 -19.04
CA ALA A 60 5.34 16.68 -19.53
C ALA A 60 4.32 15.72 -18.88
N PHE A 61 3.27 16.30 -18.31
CA PHE A 61 2.13 15.54 -17.78
C PHE A 61 1.50 14.67 -18.89
N GLN A 62 1.41 13.37 -18.64
CA GLN A 62 0.71 12.40 -19.47
C GLN A 62 -0.54 11.90 -18.75
N ALA A 63 -1.72 12.16 -19.32
CA ALA A 63 -2.96 11.63 -18.76
C ALA A 63 -2.96 10.10 -18.77
N THR A 64 -3.47 9.50 -17.71
CA THR A 64 -3.71 8.05 -17.67
C THR A 64 -4.83 7.70 -18.63
N ASP A 65 -4.65 6.65 -19.41
CA ASP A 65 -5.65 6.19 -20.36
C ASP A 65 -6.94 5.72 -19.64
N PRO A 66 -8.11 5.88 -20.29
CA PRO A 66 -9.40 5.55 -19.65
C PRO A 66 -9.55 4.09 -19.24
N THR A 67 -8.92 3.17 -19.94
CA THR A 67 -8.98 1.73 -19.61
C THR A 67 -8.27 1.47 -18.29
N THR A 68 -7.04 1.95 -18.13
CA THR A 68 -6.30 1.85 -16.86
C THR A 68 -7.05 2.53 -15.70
N VAL A 69 -7.65 3.72 -15.94
CA VAL A 69 -8.48 4.37 -14.92
C VAL A 69 -9.66 3.49 -14.53
N SER A 70 -10.35 2.88 -15.51
CA SER A 70 -11.46 1.97 -15.26
C SER A 70 -11.03 0.74 -14.46
N GLU A 71 -9.91 0.11 -14.80
CA GLU A 71 -9.36 -1.03 -14.05
C GLU A 71 -9.10 -0.73 -12.58
N LEU A 72 -8.68 0.51 -12.26
CA LEU A 72 -8.44 0.96 -10.88
C LEU A 72 -9.72 1.30 -10.12
N THR A 73 -10.73 1.81 -10.82
CA THR A 73 -11.88 2.46 -10.18
C THR A 73 -13.15 1.60 -10.18
N THR A 74 -13.14 0.48 -10.94
CA THR A 74 -14.29 -0.44 -11.07
C THR A 74 -13.99 -1.85 -10.58
N ILE A 75 -13.04 -2.00 -9.66
CA ILE A 75 -12.68 -3.29 -9.07
C ILE A 75 -13.92 -3.89 -8.39
N PRO A 76 -14.30 -5.14 -8.70
CA PRO A 76 -15.46 -5.79 -8.12
C PRO A 76 -15.38 -5.93 -6.59
N ALA A 77 -16.49 -5.78 -5.90
CA ALA A 77 -16.58 -5.95 -4.45
C ALA A 77 -16.07 -7.34 -3.98
N SER A 78 -16.24 -8.37 -4.79
CA SER A 78 -15.72 -9.72 -4.53
C SER A 78 -14.20 -9.76 -4.38
N VAL A 79 -13.46 -8.97 -5.16
CA VAL A 79 -11.99 -8.90 -5.08
C VAL A 79 -11.56 -8.34 -3.73
N PHE A 80 -12.16 -7.24 -3.27
CA PHE A 80 -11.89 -6.67 -1.95
C PHE A 80 -12.16 -7.67 -0.82
N ASN A 81 -13.30 -8.37 -0.90
CA ASN A 81 -13.72 -9.34 0.11
C ASN A 81 -12.85 -10.59 0.12
N THR A 82 -12.44 -11.09 -1.04
CA THR A 82 -11.57 -12.28 -1.16
C THR A 82 -10.16 -12.00 -0.65
N VAL A 83 -9.57 -10.86 -1.04
CA VAL A 83 -8.25 -10.45 -0.55
C VAL A 83 -8.30 -10.11 0.93
N SER A 84 -9.36 -9.44 1.39
CA SER A 84 -9.51 -8.97 2.77
C SER A 84 -8.33 -8.08 3.19
N VAL A 85 -7.76 -8.31 4.39
CA VAL A 85 -6.69 -7.48 4.98
C VAL A 85 -5.53 -8.30 5.54
N ILE A 86 -5.64 -9.62 5.55
CA ILE A 86 -4.60 -10.52 6.01
C ILE A 86 -4.08 -11.31 4.82
N SER A 87 -2.83 -11.07 4.46
CA SER A 87 -2.14 -11.87 3.45
C SER A 87 -0.82 -12.37 4.01
N PRO A 88 -0.61 -13.70 4.08
CA PRO A 88 0.68 -14.25 4.50
C PRO A 88 1.79 -14.00 3.47
N VAL A 89 1.42 -13.68 2.22
CA VAL A 89 2.37 -13.48 1.11
C VAL A 89 2.69 -12.02 0.83
N ALA A 90 1.91 -11.09 1.41
CA ALA A 90 2.10 -9.66 1.22
C ALA A 90 1.71 -8.90 2.50
N PRO A 91 2.62 -8.78 3.47
CA PRO A 91 2.36 -8.02 4.68
C PRO A 91 2.13 -6.55 4.35
N VAL A 92 1.10 -5.97 4.97
CA VAL A 92 0.77 -4.55 4.81
C VAL A 92 0.69 -3.87 6.17
N THR A 93 1.10 -2.60 6.21
CA THR A 93 1.03 -1.75 7.41
C THR A 93 -0.28 -0.94 7.36
N PRO A 94 -1.19 -1.11 8.32
CA PRO A 94 -2.40 -0.32 8.39
C PRO A 94 -2.12 1.13 8.82
N PRO A 95 -3.01 2.10 8.49
CA PRO A 95 -2.96 3.43 9.06
C PRO A 95 -3.02 3.39 10.59
N GLN A 96 -2.31 4.31 11.24
CA GLN A 96 -2.29 4.41 12.70
C GLN A 96 -3.29 5.45 13.21
N ALA A 97 -4.02 5.11 14.26
CA ALA A 97 -4.93 6.03 14.91
C ALA A 97 -4.16 7.07 15.74
N ILE A 98 -4.58 8.32 15.62
CA ILE A 98 -4.17 9.43 16.49
C ILE A 98 -5.39 10.03 17.19
N SER A 99 -5.21 10.60 18.37
CA SER A 99 -6.32 11.11 19.18
C SER A 99 -6.09 12.56 19.60
N GLY A 100 -7.15 13.22 20.07
CA GLY A 100 -7.09 14.56 20.63
C GLY A 100 -6.78 15.67 19.60
N GLN A 101 -6.90 15.39 18.31
CA GLN A 101 -6.62 16.37 17.27
C GLN A 101 -7.92 16.95 16.70
N PRO A 102 -7.93 18.25 16.32
CA PRO A 102 -9.07 18.84 15.63
C PRO A 102 -9.31 18.11 14.30
N ALA A 103 -10.59 17.92 13.95
CA ALA A 103 -10.96 17.26 12.71
C ALA A 103 -10.38 18.02 11.49
N LEU A 104 -9.80 17.29 10.56
CA LEU A 104 -9.41 17.83 9.26
C LEU A 104 -10.59 17.71 8.31
N THR A 105 -11.08 18.86 7.86
CA THR A 105 -12.27 18.98 6.99
C THR A 105 -12.06 19.99 5.89
N GLU A 106 -12.82 19.83 4.81
CA GLU A 106 -12.88 20.77 3.68
C GLU A 106 -14.33 21.11 3.36
N THR A 107 -14.59 22.35 2.99
CA THR A 107 -15.92 22.77 2.53
C THR A 107 -16.00 22.67 1.01
N VAL A 108 -16.82 21.73 0.53
CA VAL A 108 -17.04 21.48 -0.90
C VAL A 108 -18.51 21.76 -1.20
N ASN A 109 -18.77 22.70 -2.11
CA ASN A 109 -20.14 23.08 -2.50
C ASN A 109 -21.07 23.37 -1.32
N GLY A 110 -20.57 24.09 -0.30
CA GLY A 110 -21.32 24.44 0.90
C GLY A 110 -21.49 23.32 1.93
N LYS A 111 -20.97 22.13 1.68
CA LYS A 111 -20.99 21.00 2.60
C LYS A 111 -19.61 20.77 3.21
N THR A 112 -19.52 20.69 4.53
CA THR A 112 -18.29 20.33 5.23
C THR A 112 -18.11 18.81 5.18
N LEU A 113 -17.02 18.35 4.55
CA LEU A 113 -16.65 16.95 4.41
C LEU A 113 -15.37 16.65 5.18
N PRO A 114 -15.19 15.45 5.75
CA PRO A 114 -13.89 15.03 6.23
C PRO A 114 -12.88 15.02 5.07
N GLU A 115 -11.63 15.37 5.36
CA GLU A 115 -10.58 15.45 4.34
C GLU A 115 -9.56 14.32 4.50
N VAL A 116 -9.17 13.72 3.38
CA VAL A 116 -7.96 12.92 3.24
C VAL A 116 -6.90 13.80 2.59
N PHE A 117 -5.82 14.04 3.31
CA PHE A 117 -4.68 14.80 2.84
C PHE A 117 -3.51 13.86 2.52
N TYR A 118 -2.91 14.02 1.34
CA TYR A 118 -1.72 13.30 0.89
C TYR A 118 -0.58 14.29 0.65
N PHE A 119 0.61 13.96 1.16
CA PHE A 119 1.83 14.70 0.94
C PHE A 119 2.93 13.77 0.44
N GLY A 120 3.48 14.04 -0.74
CA GLY A 120 4.49 13.20 -1.36
C GLY A 120 5.18 13.87 -2.53
N ALA A 121 6.04 13.12 -3.20
CA ALA A 121 6.79 13.55 -4.38
C ALA A 121 6.75 12.46 -5.46
N GLU A 122 6.84 12.89 -6.72
CA GLU A 122 6.83 11.96 -7.84
C GLU A 122 8.08 11.07 -7.89
N TYR A 123 9.24 11.57 -7.44
CA TYR A 123 10.49 10.79 -7.44
C TYR A 123 10.45 9.59 -6.49
N CYS A 124 9.69 9.67 -5.41
CA CYS A 124 9.75 8.75 -4.29
C CYS A 124 9.08 7.39 -4.62
N PRO A 125 9.77 6.24 -4.50
CA PRO A 125 9.20 4.92 -4.78
C PRO A 125 8.15 4.49 -3.76
N PHE A 126 8.28 4.89 -2.48
CA PHE A 126 7.27 4.64 -1.46
C PHE A 126 5.99 5.43 -1.74
N CYS A 127 6.12 6.66 -2.23
CA CYS A 127 4.98 7.44 -2.75
C CYS A 127 4.33 6.74 -3.93
N ALA A 128 5.13 6.18 -4.84
CA ALA A 128 4.65 5.43 -5.99
C ALA A 128 3.81 4.23 -5.55
N ALA A 129 4.27 3.45 -4.59
CA ALA A 129 3.53 2.32 -4.03
C ALA A 129 2.22 2.76 -3.36
N GLN A 130 2.25 3.83 -2.56
CA GLN A 130 1.09 4.29 -1.79
C GLN A 130 -0.04 4.87 -2.64
N ARG A 131 0.26 5.45 -3.81
CA ARG A 131 -0.77 6.01 -4.69
C ARG A 131 -1.78 4.96 -5.19
N TRP A 132 -1.36 3.72 -5.43
CA TRP A 132 -2.24 2.64 -5.86
C TRP A 132 -3.41 2.40 -4.90
N PRO A 133 -3.17 2.03 -3.63
CA PRO A 133 -4.25 1.80 -2.70
C PRO A 133 -5.03 3.06 -2.37
N THR A 134 -4.41 4.25 -2.45
CA THR A 134 -5.09 5.53 -2.21
C THR A 134 -6.13 5.81 -3.29
N ILE A 135 -5.80 5.65 -4.58
CA ILE A 135 -6.74 5.81 -5.69
C ILE A 135 -7.88 4.81 -5.55
N ILE A 136 -7.56 3.53 -5.33
CA ILE A 136 -8.54 2.45 -5.23
C ILE A 136 -9.47 2.65 -4.04
N ALA A 137 -8.95 2.99 -2.87
CA ALA A 137 -9.78 3.23 -1.68
C ALA A 137 -10.76 4.39 -1.89
N LEU A 138 -10.27 5.54 -2.39
CA LEU A 138 -11.08 6.72 -2.63
C LEU A 138 -12.12 6.47 -3.75
N SER A 139 -11.80 5.67 -4.77
CA SER A 139 -12.75 5.32 -5.84
C SER A 139 -14.04 4.68 -5.33
N ARG A 140 -14.01 4.09 -4.14
CA ARG A 140 -15.20 3.54 -3.49
C ARG A 140 -16.16 4.59 -2.93
N PHE A 141 -15.70 5.84 -2.82
CA PHE A 141 -16.47 6.98 -2.28
C PHE A 141 -16.75 8.06 -3.30
N GLY A 142 -16.12 8.02 -4.46
CA GLY A 142 -16.26 9.06 -5.47
C GLY A 142 -15.56 8.73 -6.78
N THR A 143 -15.35 9.75 -7.60
CA THR A 143 -14.82 9.62 -8.96
C THR A 143 -13.56 10.44 -9.16
N TRP A 144 -12.64 9.91 -9.96
CA TRP A 144 -11.41 10.56 -10.36
C TRP A 144 -11.47 11.14 -11.76
N SER A 145 -10.78 12.26 -11.96
CA SER A 145 -10.41 12.78 -13.28
C SER A 145 -8.99 13.35 -13.23
N GLY A 146 -8.31 13.40 -14.37
CA GLY A 146 -7.00 14.01 -14.49
C GLY A 146 -5.86 13.28 -13.78
N LEU A 147 -6.01 11.99 -13.48
CA LEU A 147 -4.88 11.14 -13.05
C LEU A 147 -3.83 11.12 -14.16
N GLY A 148 -2.56 11.31 -13.79
CA GLY A 148 -1.44 11.26 -14.72
C GLY A 148 -0.61 10.00 -14.56
N ASN A 149 0.03 9.58 -15.64
CA ASN A 149 1.02 8.51 -15.67
C ASN A 149 2.32 8.96 -15.03
N MET A 150 2.89 8.15 -14.15
CA MET A 150 4.15 8.44 -13.48
C MET A 150 4.95 7.15 -13.19
N ALA A 151 6.24 7.29 -13.00
CA ALA A 151 7.13 6.33 -12.35
C ALA A 151 8.03 7.09 -11.37
N SER A 152 8.47 6.45 -10.30
CA SER A 152 9.47 7.05 -9.39
C SER A 152 10.79 7.32 -10.10
N SER A 153 11.72 8.00 -9.45
CA SER A 153 13.05 8.25 -9.99
C SER A 153 13.75 6.95 -10.41
N SER A 154 14.47 7.01 -11.53
CA SER A 154 15.33 5.91 -11.98
C SER A 154 16.61 5.76 -11.16
N SER A 155 16.89 6.71 -10.26
CA SER A 155 18.12 6.76 -9.45
C SER A 155 17.86 6.45 -7.97
N ASP A 156 16.62 6.09 -7.60
CA ASP A 156 16.25 5.78 -6.21
C ASP A 156 16.39 4.28 -5.90
N ILE A 157 16.20 3.91 -4.62
CA ILE A 157 16.40 2.54 -4.10
C ILE A 157 15.52 1.50 -4.81
N ASP A 158 14.28 1.85 -5.17
CA ASP A 158 13.37 1.05 -5.99
C ASP A 158 13.11 1.84 -7.30
N PRO A 159 14.02 1.76 -8.28
CA PRO A 159 14.04 2.64 -9.42
C PRO A 159 12.84 2.41 -10.34
N SER A 160 12.32 3.52 -10.87
CA SER A 160 11.25 3.51 -11.88
C SER A 160 10.01 2.73 -11.45
N THR A 161 9.64 2.77 -10.15
CA THR A 161 8.41 2.15 -9.64
C THR A 161 7.19 2.75 -10.35
N PRO A 162 6.39 1.94 -11.08
CA PRO A 162 5.28 2.43 -11.87
C PRO A 162 4.13 2.91 -10.98
N THR A 163 3.58 4.08 -11.32
CA THR A 163 2.54 4.72 -10.51
C THR A 163 1.75 5.76 -11.31
N PHE A 164 1.05 6.62 -10.59
CA PHE A 164 0.28 7.77 -11.06
C PHE A 164 0.82 9.05 -10.43
N THR A 165 0.37 10.22 -10.93
CA THR A 165 0.58 11.51 -10.26
C THR A 165 -0.75 12.17 -9.96
N PHE A 166 -0.79 12.89 -8.83
CA PHE A 166 -1.95 13.67 -8.41
C PHE A 166 -1.89 15.13 -8.86
N VAL A 167 -0.85 15.57 -9.57
CA VAL A 167 -0.61 16.99 -9.92
C VAL A 167 -1.81 17.66 -10.59
N LYS A 168 -2.52 16.95 -11.49
CA LYS A 168 -3.75 17.42 -12.14
C LYS A 168 -4.99 16.64 -11.75
N ALA A 169 -4.85 15.71 -10.81
CA ALA A 169 -5.96 14.88 -10.38
C ALA A 169 -7.03 15.70 -9.64
N LYS A 170 -8.27 15.37 -9.94
CA LYS A 170 -9.44 15.88 -9.23
C LYS A 170 -10.25 14.71 -8.74
N PHE A 171 -10.64 14.76 -7.49
CA PHE A 171 -11.52 13.79 -6.87
C PHE A 171 -12.83 14.46 -6.46
N THR A 172 -13.95 13.85 -6.82
CA THR A 172 -15.28 14.34 -6.51
C THR A 172 -16.06 13.30 -5.74
N SER A 173 -16.56 13.65 -4.56
CA SER A 173 -17.30 12.74 -3.69
C SER A 173 -18.32 13.51 -2.85
N PRO A 174 -19.47 12.92 -2.55
CA PRO A 174 -20.41 13.47 -1.57
C PRO A 174 -20.05 13.14 -0.10
N TYR A 175 -19.02 12.33 0.13
CA TYR A 175 -18.69 11.77 1.43
C TYR A 175 -17.38 12.29 2.02
N VAL A 176 -16.35 12.48 1.20
CA VAL A 176 -14.99 12.79 1.64
C VAL A 176 -14.29 13.70 0.64
N ALA A 177 -13.55 14.68 1.11
CA ALA A 177 -12.68 15.51 0.27
C ALA A 177 -11.28 14.87 0.17
N PHE A 178 -10.60 15.11 -0.96
CA PHE A 178 -9.21 14.71 -1.15
C PHE A 178 -8.37 15.92 -1.58
N LYS A 179 -7.24 16.10 -0.88
CA LYS A 179 -6.21 17.09 -1.22
C LYS A 179 -4.86 16.40 -1.30
N SER A 180 -4.04 16.82 -2.25
CA SER A 180 -2.70 16.27 -2.43
C SER A 180 -1.67 17.34 -2.70
N ILE A 181 -0.44 17.06 -2.30
CA ILE A 181 0.77 17.79 -2.68
C ILE A 181 1.77 16.79 -3.24
N GLU A 182 2.20 17.04 -4.47
CA GLU A 182 3.38 16.44 -5.10
C GLU A 182 4.43 17.55 -5.16
N PHE A 183 5.29 17.65 -4.13
CA PHE A 183 6.14 18.83 -3.99
C PHE A 183 7.33 18.84 -4.96
N GLU A 184 7.80 17.66 -5.42
CA GLU A 184 8.89 17.53 -6.39
C GLU A 184 8.57 16.47 -7.45
N SER A 185 9.12 16.66 -8.65
CA SER A 185 9.00 15.75 -9.78
C SER A 185 9.93 14.54 -9.66
N ASN A 186 9.89 13.64 -10.62
CA ASN A 186 10.86 12.56 -10.78
C ASN A 186 12.08 12.95 -11.64
N VAL A 187 12.20 14.21 -12.02
CA VAL A 187 13.31 14.75 -12.81
C VAL A 187 14.40 15.29 -11.90
N PHE A 188 15.52 14.60 -11.84
CA PHE A 188 16.69 15.03 -11.08
C PHE A 188 17.49 16.04 -11.87
N ASP A 189 17.77 17.19 -11.27
CA ASP A 189 18.64 18.23 -11.80
C ASP A 189 20.03 18.12 -11.18
N ALA A 190 20.98 17.64 -11.96
CA ALA A 190 22.37 17.47 -11.51
C ALA A 190 23.07 18.81 -11.19
N ALA A 191 22.62 19.94 -11.77
CA ALA A 191 23.23 21.25 -11.50
C ALA A 191 22.87 21.77 -10.11
N THR A 192 21.66 21.47 -9.63
CA THR A 192 21.18 21.86 -8.28
C THR A 192 21.27 20.72 -7.27
N ASN A 193 21.64 19.52 -7.72
CA ASN A 193 21.65 18.29 -6.93
C ASN A 193 20.31 18.05 -6.21
N SER A 194 19.18 18.31 -6.89
CA SER A 194 17.84 18.17 -6.34
C SER A 194 16.83 17.77 -7.42
N TYR A 195 15.65 17.32 -7.00
CA TYR A 195 14.52 17.13 -7.93
C TYR A 195 13.84 18.45 -8.23
N THR A 196 13.30 18.56 -9.45
CA THR A 196 12.60 19.78 -9.89
C THR A 196 11.33 19.97 -9.06
N LYS A 197 11.14 21.18 -8.50
CA LYS A 197 9.93 21.52 -7.73
C LYS A 197 8.69 21.51 -8.60
N LEU A 198 7.60 20.95 -8.09
CA LEU A 198 6.29 20.90 -8.75
C LEU A 198 5.25 21.76 -8.06
N GLN A 199 4.91 21.43 -6.83
CA GLN A 199 3.88 22.13 -6.08
C GLN A 199 4.46 22.69 -4.79
N THR A 200 4.02 23.90 -4.43
CA THR A 200 4.39 24.50 -3.16
C THR A 200 3.25 24.30 -2.16
N PRO A 201 3.47 23.57 -1.07
CA PRO A 201 2.46 23.42 -0.04
C PRO A 201 2.12 24.76 0.60
N THR A 202 0.86 24.96 0.96
CA THR A 202 0.45 26.07 1.81
C THR A 202 1.05 25.91 3.22
N LYS A 203 1.09 26.99 3.99
CA LYS A 203 1.55 26.94 5.39
C LYS A 203 0.78 25.91 6.21
N THR A 204 -0.54 25.79 6.00
CA THR A 204 -1.39 24.82 6.70
C THR A 204 -1.04 23.38 6.30
N GLN A 205 -0.87 23.10 5.02
CA GLN A 205 -0.49 21.77 4.54
C GLN A 205 0.89 21.35 5.05
N LEU A 206 1.85 22.27 5.03
CA LEU A 206 3.18 21.99 5.59
C LEU A 206 3.10 21.77 7.11
N ALA A 207 2.29 22.56 7.83
CA ALA A 207 2.09 22.38 9.26
C ALA A 207 1.44 21.03 9.62
N LEU A 208 0.49 20.53 8.80
CA LEU A 208 -0.07 19.18 8.96
C LEU A 208 1.02 18.10 8.86
N PHE A 209 1.80 18.15 7.80
CA PHE A 209 2.91 17.23 7.57
C PHE A 209 3.94 17.27 8.71
N THR A 210 4.51 18.43 9.00
CA THR A 210 5.55 18.58 10.02
C THR A 210 5.09 18.25 11.44
N LYS A 211 3.81 18.44 11.74
CA LYS A 211 3.24 18.11 13.05
C LYS A 211 3.02 16.61 13.21
N TYR A 212 2.37 15.97 12.23
CA TYR A 212 1.85 14.62 12.42
C TYR A 212 2.75 13.53 11.89
N ASP A 213 3.66 13.82 10.95
CA ASP A 213 4.64 12.85 10.47
C ASP A 213 5.88 12.81 11.37
N THR A 214 5.66 12.44 12.60
CA THR A 214 6.68 12.39 13.65
C THR A 214 6.49 11.19 14.57
N SER A 215 7.57 10.76 15.20
CA SER A 215 7.58 9.71 16.23
C SER A 215 6.68 10.01 17.44
N THR A 216 6.25 11.26 17.61
CA THR A 216 5.25 11.64 18.61
C THR A 216 3.86 11.08 18.29
N TYR A 217 3.49 11.04 17.02
CA TYR A 217 2.16 10.59 16.58
C TYR A 217 2.18 9.21 15.94
N ILE A 218 3.31 8.79 15.39
CA ILE A 218 3.45 7.54 14.67
C ILE A 218 4.27 6.56 15.51
N LYS A 219 3.58 5.60 16.09
CA LYS A 219 4.21 4.59 16.94
C LYS A 219 5.17 3.72 16.14
N GLY A 220 6.40 3.63 16.59
CA GLY A 220 7.44 2.81 15.98
C GLY A 220 8.20 3.53 14.85
N LEU A 221 7.85 4.78 14.54
CA LEU A 221 8.65 5.61 13.64
C LEU A 221 9.91 6.07 14.38
N PRO A 222 11.15 5.77 13.89
CA PRO A 222 12.35 6.36 14.43
C PRO A 222 12.33 7.89 14.27
N SER A 223 12.88 8.63 15.23
CA SER A 223 12.92 10.10 15.12
C SER A 223 13.76 10.62 13.93
N SER A 224 14.70 9.81 13.45
CA SER A 224 15.43 10.06 12.20
C SER A 224 14.55 10.09 10.97
N ASP A 225 13.40 9.44 11.04
CA ASP A 225 12.48 9.26 9.90
C ASP A 225 11.29 10.24 9.99
N ASN A 226 11.31 11.17 10.94
CA ASN A 226 10.33 12.26 11.00
C ASN A 226 10.36 13.08 9.70
N GLY A 227 9.20 13.34 9.13
CA GLY A 227 9.08 14.04 7.85
C GLY A 227 9.39 13.18 6.63
N SER A 228 9.20 11.87 6.74
CA SER A 228 9.32 10.92 5.63
C SER A 228 8.10 10.98 4.72
N ILE A 229 8.29 10.66 3.45
CA ILE A 229 7.20 10.61 2.47
C ILE A 229 7.02 9.19 1.92
N PRO A 230 5.76 8.82 1.52
CA PRO A 230 4.53 9.61 1.58
C PRO A 230 4.00 9.77 3.00
N PHE A 231 3.30 10.88 3.24
CA PHE A 231 2.50 11.07 4.42
C PHE A 231 1.02 11.22 4.05
N MET A 232 0.13 10.65 4.85
CA MET A 232 -1.30 10.91 4.73
C MET A 232 -1.90 11.24 6.10
N SER A 233 -2.74 12.27 6.14
CA SER A 233 -3.67 12.48 7.24
C SER A 233 -5.08 12.17 6.78
N ILE A 234 -5.76 11.32 7.50
CA ILE A 234 -7.14 10.91 7.21
C ILE A 234 -8.00 11.47 8.34
N GLY A 235 -8.58 12.68 8.08
CA GLY A 235 -9.42 13.40 9.02
C GLY A 235 -8.72 13.85 10.31
N ASN A 236 -7.39 13.85 10.39
CA ASN A 236 -6.63 13.98 11.65
C ASN A 236 -7.03 12.95 12.73
N LYS A 237 -7.59 11.82 12.32
CA LYS A 237 -7.87 10.67 13.17
C LYS A 237 -6.97 9.48 12.89
N PHE A 238 -6.47 9.40 11.65
CA PHE A 238 -5.53 8.36 11.25
C PHE A 238 -4.42 8.97 10.42
N VAL A 239 -3.23 8.35 10.49
CA VAL A 239 -2.06 8.75 9.71
C VAL A 239 -1.41 7.54 9.04
N VAL A 240 -0.79 7.79 7.89
CA VAL A 240 0.12 6.89 7.20
C VAL A 240 1.44 7.64 7.03
N SER A 241 2.55 7.02 7.40
CA SER A 241 3.91 7.49 7.11
C SER A 241 4.65 6.38 6.37
N GLY A 242 5.28 6.72 5.27
CA GLY A 242 5.78 5.73 4.32
C GLY A 242 4.68 5.03 3.54
N SER A 243 5.00 3.94 2.84
CA SER A 243 4.01 3.15 2.11
C SER A 243 3.44 2.01 2.96
N SER A 244 2.20 1.62 2.65
CA SER A 244 1.55 0.48 3.32
C SER A 244 2.20 -0.87 2.98
N TYR A 245 2.97 -0.97 1.89
CA TYR A 245 3.73 -2.16 1.46
C TYR A 245 5.01 -1.72 0.74
N THR A 246 5.97 -2.62 0.59
CA THR A 246 7.26 -2.31 -0.06
C THR A 246 7.10 -2.00 -1.55
N PRO A 247 7.73 -0.93 -2.07
CA PRO A 247 7.76 -0.61 -3.50
C PRO A 247 8.32 -1.73 -4.38
N ALA A 248 9.24 -2.54 -3.84
CA ALA A 248 9.81 -3.71 -4.51
C ALA A 248 8.75 -4.70 -5.02
N THR A 249 7.54 -4.72 -4.42
CA THR A 249 6.39 -5.50 -4.90
C THR A 249 6.01 -5.17 -6.35
N LEU A 250 6.29 -3.95 -6.81
CA LEU A 250 5.93 -3.45 -8.14
C LEU A 250 7.12 -3.49 -9.12
N ALA A 251 8.29 -3.94 -8.67
CA ALA A 251 9.54 -3.89 -9.43
C ALA A 251 9.42 -4.61 -10.77
N GLY A 252 9.90 -3.96 -11.82
CA GLY A 252 9.98 -4.54 -13.16
C GLY A 252 8.65 -4.70 -13.90
N LEU A 253 7.53 -4.26 -13.33
CA LEU A 253 6.21 -4.33 -13.96
C LEU A 253 5.88 -3.02 -14.69
N SER A 254 4.94 -3.10 -15.64
CA SER A 254 4.31 -1.91 -16.19
C SER A 254 3.06 -1.53 -15.38
N ARG A 255 2.69 -0.25 -15.43
CA ARG A 255 1.45 0.24 -14.83
C ARG A 255 0.23 -0.52 -15.34
N THR A 256 0.15 -0.74 -16.65
CA THR A 256 -0.92 -1.50 -17.29
C THR A 256 -0.97 -2.94 -16.79
N THR A 257 0.18 -3.61 -16.67
CA THR A 257 0.24 -4.99 -16.14
C THR A 257 -0.29 -5.07 -14.71
N ILE A 258 0.06 -4.09 -13.87
CA ILE A 258 -0.43 -4.04 -12.49
C ILE A 258 -1.95 -3.82 -12.47
N ALA A 259 -2.46 -2.83 -13.23
CA ALA A 259 -3.88 -2.50 -13.27
C ALA A 259 -4.72 -3.69 -13.75
N GLN A 260 -4.35 -4.33 -14.84
CA GLN A 260 -5.01 -5.51 -15.40
C GLN A 260 -4.98 -6.71 -14.43
N GLY A 261 -3.91 -6.81 -13.63
CA GLY A 261 -3.73 -7.87 -12.65
C GLY A 261 -4.57 -7.73 -11.37
N LEU A 262 -5.18 -6.57 -11.10
CA LEU A 262 -5.86 -6.29 -9.82
C LEU A 262 -7.06 -7.21 -9.51
N ASN A 263 -7.62 -7.87 -10.51
CA ASN A 263 -8.68 -8.86 -10.33
C ASN A 263 -8.17 -10.27 -9.99
N THR A 264 -6.85 -10.51 -10.04
CA THR A 264 -6.23 -11.81 -9.72
C THR A 264 -5.95 -11.89 -8.23
N THR A 265 -6.92 -12.35 -7.45
CA THR A 265 -6.88 -12.33 -5.97
C THR A 265 -5.77 -13.19 -5.34
N THR A 266 -5.18 -14.10 -6.10
CA THR A 266 -4.04 -14.93 -5.68
C THR A 266 -2.68 -14.26 -5.91
N SER A 267 -2.64 -13.14 -6.61
CA SER A 267 -1.42 -12.38 -6.88
C SER A 267 -0.92 -11.67 -5.60
N PRO A 268 0.36 -11.78 -5.23
CA PRO A 268 0.94 -11.02 -4.13
C PRO A 268 0.81 -9.50 -4.31
N ILE A 269 0.87 -9.04 -5.56
CA ILE A 269 0.72 -7.61 -5.91
C ILE A 269 -0.70 -7.15 -5.59
N THR A 270 -1.70 -7.90 -6.07
CA THR A 270 -3.11 -7.63 -5.78
C THR A 270 -3.37 -7.69 -4.28
N ALA A 271 -2.82 -8.69 -3.59
CA ALA A 271 -2.94 -8.82 -2.15
C ALA A 271 -2.41 -7.58 -1.41
N ALA A 272 -1.22 -7.08 -1.77
CA ALA A 272 -0.62 -5.90 -1.16
C ALA A 272 -1.46 -4.64 -1.39
N ILE A 273 -1.82 -4.38 -2.65
CA ILE A 273 -2.56 -3.16 -3.04
C ILE A 273 -3.97 -3.17 -2.46
N ILE A 274 -4.72 -4.26 -2.61
CA ILE A 274 -6.13 -4.33 -2.20
C ILE A 274 -6.28 -4.42 -0.67
N ALA A 275 -5.39 -5.13 0.03
CA ALA A 275 -5.42 -5.14 1.49
C ALA A 275 -5.14 -3.74 2.05
N SER A 276 -4.16 -3.01 1.49
CA SER A 276 -3.89 -1.62 1.84
C SER A 276 -5.09 -0.72 1.55
N ALA A 277 -5.76 -0.90 0.40
CA ALA A 277 -6.97 -0.16 0.05
C ALA A 277 -8.13 -0.46 1.02
N ASN A 278 -8.28 -1.71 1.48
CA ASN A 278 -9.29 -2.08 2.48
C ASN A 278 -9.05 -1.37 3.82
N TYR A 279 -7.81 -1.28 4.30
CA TYR A 279 -7.48 -0.52 5.51
C TYR A 279 -7.78 0.98 5.36
N LEU A 280 -7.37 1.58 4.23
CA LEU A 280 -7.70 2.98 3.94
C LEU A 280 -9.21 3.20 3.88
N THR A 281 -9.94 2.30 3.21
CA THR A 281 -11.40 2.36 3.15
C THR A 281 -12.02 2.31 4.55
N ALA A 282 -11.54 1.45 5.45
CA ALA A 282 -12.04 1.34 6.82
C ALA A 282 -11.86 2.66 7.60
N THR A 283 -10.72 3.35 7.44
CA THR A 283 -10.51 4.66 8.07
C THR A 283 -11.44 5.72 7.51
N ILE A 284 -11.65 5.75 6.18
CA ILE A 284 -12.59 6.69 5.55
C ILE A 284 -14.02 6.41 6.03
N CYS A 285 -14.44 5.14 6.11
CA CYS A 285 -15.74 4.76 6.65
C CYS A 285 -15.97 5.27 8.07
N THR A 286 -14.94 5.25 8.92
CA THR A 286 -15.02 5.82 10.27
C THR A 286 -15.26 7.34 10.25
N LEU A 287 -14.69 8.05 9.25
CA LEU A 287 -14.90 9.50 9.10
C LEU A 287 -16.29 9.84 8.54
N THR A 288 -16.84 8.98 7.69
CA THR A 288 -18.09 9.22 6.97
C THR A 288 -19.32 8.66 7.68
N ASN A 289 -19.17 8.22 8.96
CA ASN A 289 -20.22 7.55 9.73
C ASN A 289 -20.80 6.34 8.98
N ASP A 290 -19.90 5.51 8.44
CA ASP A 290 -20.18 4.29 7.68
C ASP A 290 -21.01 4.52 6.41
N GLN A 291 -20.83 5.66 5.75
CA GLN A 291 -21.43 5.94 4.46
C GLN A 291 -20.38 5.95 3.33
N PRO A 292 -20.71 5.42 2.12
CA PRO A 292 -21.94 4.67 1.82
C PRO A 292 -21.95 3.27 2.45
N SER A 293 -23.08 2.83 2.95
CA SER A 293 -23.21 1.56 3.66
C SER A 293 -22.83 0.33 2.79
N SER A 294 -23.08 0.39 1.48
CA SER A 294 -22.68 -0.66 0.53
C SER A 294 -21.18 -0.93 0.51
N VAL A 295 -20.37 0.09 0.83
CA VAL A 295 -18.91 -0.02 0.96
C VAL A 295 -18.52 -0.36 2.39
N CYS A 296 -19.04 0.39 3.35
CA CYS A 296 -18.56 0.35 4.74
C CYS A 296 -19.03 -0.89 5.52
N ALA A 297 -20.15 -1.51 5.10
CA ALA A 297 -20.61 -2.78 5.65
C ALA A 297 -20.02 -4.01 4.94
N SER A 298 -19.12 -3.82 3.96
CA SER A 298 -18.50 -4.96 3.25
C SER A 298 -17.61 -5.79 4.18
N PRO A 299 -17.55 -7.14 4.00
CA PRO A 299 -16.79 -8.03 4.87
C PRO A 299 -15.33 -7.62 5.07
N ALA A 300 -14.64 -7.19 4.00
CA ALA A 300 -13.26 -6.75 4.07
C ALA A 300 -13.08 -5.48 4.93
N VAL A 301 -13.99 -4.53 4.84
CA VAL A 301 -13.95 -3.29 5.65
C VAL A 301 -14.23 -3.60 7.11
N VAL A 302 -15.21 -4.46 7.39
CA VAL A 302 -15.49 -4.92 8.77
C VAL A 302 -14.28 -5.65 9.36
N ALA A 303 -13.61 -6.51 8.59
CA ALA A 303 -12.38 -7.18 9.01
C ALA A 303 -11.25 -6.17 9.29
N ALA A 304 -11.07 -5.16 8.43
CA ALA A 304 -10.09 -4.08 8.61
C ALA A 304 -10.34 -3.32 9.91
N LYS A 305 -11.58 -2.87 10.14
CA LYS A 305 -11.98 -2.17 11.38
C LYS A 305 -11.70 -3.00 12.63
N LYS A 306 -12.03 -4.30 12.59
CA LYS A 306 -11.78 -5.21 13.70
C LYS A 306 -10.29 -5.30 14.05
N ILE A 307 -9.40 -5.42 13.04
CA ILE A 307 -7.96 -5.49 13.26
C ILE A 307 -7.42 -4.16 13.78
N MET A 308 -7.88 -3.06 13.24
CA MET A 308 -7.47 -1.72 13.66
C MET A 308 -8.12 -1.28 14.99
N LYS A 309 -9.14 -2.01 15.48
CA LYS A 309 -9.92 -1.69 16.69
C LYS A 309 -10.61 -0.32 16.61
N ILE A 310 -11.25 -0.05 15.48
CA ILE A 310 -11.95 1.21 15.17
C ILE A 310 -13.40 0.98 14.76
#